data_9756e714b3b4e68b33e52eaab1f12ee0
#
_entry.id   9756e714b3b4e68b33e52eaab1f12ee0
#
_cell.length_a   1.000
_cell.length_b   1.000
_cell.length_c   1.000
_cell.angle_alpha   90.00
_cell.angle_beta   90.00
_cell.angle_gamma   90.00
#
_symmetry.space_group_name_H-M   'P 1'
#
loop_
_entity.id
_entity.type
_entity.pdbx_description
1 polymer ?
#
loop_
_entity_poly.entity_id
_entity_poly.type
_entity_poly.pdbx_seq_one_letter_code
_entity_poly.pdbx_strand_id
1 'polypeptide(L)' 'MMPEETTFERHYSVDELAKAWRMSDDFVRRLFLHEPGVIVFFKYRPGKRTYRVVRVPESVAERVHRRMRKGDSCR' A
#
# COMPACT_ATOMS: atom_id res chain seq x y z
N MET A 1 -18.48 13.80 -4.98
CA MET A 1 -17.84 13.28 -4.93
C MET A 1 -17.57 12.39 -4.94
N MET A 2 -17.64 12.07 -4.95
CA MET A 2 -17.24 11.21 -4.84
C MET A 2 -16.58 10.49 -4.64
N PRO A 3 -16.50 10.25 -4.31
CA PRO A 3 -15.70 9.77 -4.07
C PRO A 3 -15.23 9.00 -4.38
N GLU A 4 -15.21 8.79 -4.35
CA GLU A 4 -14.65 8.25 -4.47
C GLU A 4 -14.43 7.56 -5.13
N GLU A 5 -14.86 7.63 -5.70
CA GLU A 5 -14.33 7.11 -6.37
C GLU A 5 -13.39 6.27 -6.40
N THR A 6 -12.97 6.11 -5.63
CA THR A 6 -11.75 5.39 -5.40
C THR A 6 -11.85 3.91 -5.62
N THR A 7 -13.02 3.37 -5.76
CA THR A 7 -13.20 1.97 -6.05
C THR A 7 -12.48 1.54 -7.32
N PHE A 8 -12.31 2.47 -8.25
CA PHE A 8 -11.71 2.13 -9.53
C PHE A 8 -10.27 2.58 -9.68
N GLU A 9 -9.66 3.08 -8.64
CA GLU A 9 -8.28 3.48 -8.79
C GLU A 9 -7.37 2.26 -8.79
N ARG A 10 -6.18 2.43 -9.33
CA ARG A 10 -5.21 1.35 -9.41
C ARG A 10 -4.72 0.97 -8.01
N HIS A 11 -4.51 -0.33 -7.83
CA HIS A 11 -3.98 -0.83 -6.57
C HIS A 11 -2.61 -1.44 -6.81
N TYR A 12 -1.74 -1.33 -5.84
CA TYR A 12 -0.39 -1.86 -5.93
C TYR A 12 -0.13 -2.82 -4.80
N SER A 13 0.68 -3.82 -5.07
CA SER A 13 1.12 -4.71 -4.01
C SER A 13 2.34 -4.09 -3.33
N VAL A 14 2.68 -4.59 -2.16
CA VAL A 14 3.89 -4.16 -1.47
C VAL A 14 5.11 -4.41 -2.34
N ASP A 15 5.14 -5.56 -3.02
CA ASP A 15 6.25 -5.90 -3.88
C ASP A 15 6.43 -4.91 -5.02
N GLU A 16 5.32 -4.52 -5.64
CA GLU A 16 5.38 -3.55 -6.72
C GLU A 16 5.90 -2.21 -6.25
N LEU A 17 5.43 -1.76 -5.10
CA LEU A 17 5.90 -0.47 -4.58
C LEU A 17 7.36 -0.52 -4.16
N ALA A 18 7.78 -1.65 -3.58
CA ALA A 18 9.17 -1.80 -3.18
C ALA A 18 10.07 -1.70 -4.39
N LYS A 19 9.69 -2.33 -5.48
CA LYS A 19 10.47 -2.26 -6.71
C LYS A 19 10.47 -0.88 -7.31
N ALA A 20 9.30 -0.26 -7.37
CA ALA A 20 9.18 1.07 -7.96
C ALA A 20 9.96 2.12 -7.17
N TRP A 21 9.95 1.99 -5.87
CA TRP A 21 10.62 2.96 -5.00
C TRP A 21 12.04 2.54 -4.65
N ARG A 22 12.45 1.36 -5.08
CA ARG A 22 13.77 0.81 -4.81
C ARG A 22 14.05 0.69 -3.32
N MET A 23 13.10 0.12 -2.63
CA MET A 23 13.19 -0.10 -1.20
C MET A 23 12.93 -1.56 -0.91
N SER A 24 13.29 -2.00 0.28
CA SER A 24 13.05 -3.39 0.64
C SER A 24 11.56 -3.63 0.86
N ASP A 25 11.13 -4.84 0.60
CA ASP A 25 9.74 -5.24 0.83
C ASP A 25 9.36 -5.03 2.29
N ASP A 26 10.26 -5.37 3.17
CA ASP A 26 10.01 -5.29 4.60
C ASP A 26 9.76 -3.84 5.03
N PHE A 27 10.56 -2.94 4.51
CA PHE A 27 10.41 -1.53 4.82
C PHE A 27 9.08 -0.99 4.31
N VAL A 28 8.75 -1.33 3.06
CA VAL A 28 7.49 -0.87 2.47
C VAL A 28 6.30 -1.46 3.22
N ARG A 29 6.39 -2.73 3.60
CA ARG A 29 5.32 -3.36 4.36
C ARG A 29 5.06 -2.62 5.65
N ARG A 30 6.11 -2.20 6.33
CA ARG A 30 5.96 -1.46 7.57
C ARG A 30 5.38 -0.08 7.37
N LEU A 31 5.70 0.57 6.25
CA LEU A 31 5.14 1.88 5.96
C LEU A 31 3.62 1.84 5.91
N PHE A 32 3.08 0.76 5.42
CA PHE A 32 1.64 0.67 5.23
C PHE A 32 0.92 -0.14 6.29
N LEU A 33 1.64 -0.64 7.26
CA LEU A 33 1.05 -1.53 8.26
C LEU A 33 -0.13 -0.89 8.99
N HIS A 34 -0.02 0.36 9.33
CA HIS A 34 -1.08 1.07 10.04
C HIS A 34 -1.63 2.23 9.25
N GLU A 35 -1.36 2.27 7.97
CA GLU A 35 -1.82 3.40 7.16
C GLU A 35 -3.29 3.24 6.82
N PRO A 36 -4.13 4.25 7.07
CA PRO A 36 -5.54 4.14 6.72
C PRO A 36 -5.73 4.08 5.21
N GLY A 37 -6.73 3.34 4.80
CA GLY A 37 -7.05 3.20 3.40
C GLY A 37 -6.40 2.03 2.70
N VAL A 38 -5.52 1.31 3.37
CA VAL A 38 -4.88 0.14 2.81
C VAL A 38 -5.86 -1.02 2.87
N ILE A 39 -5.91 -1.80 1.81
CA ILE A 39 -6.82 -2.93 1.72
C ILE A 39 -6.08 -4.19 2.15
N VAL A 40 -6.65 -4.90 3.10
CA VAL A 40 -6.04 -6.14 3.60
C VAL A 40 -7.09 -7.23 3.52
N PHE A 41 -6.72 -8.35 2.94
CA PHE A 41 -7.60 -9.51 2.94
C PHE A 41 -6.74 -10.77 3.04
N PHE A 42 -7.40 -11.88 3.32
CA PHE A 42 -6.70 -13.14 3.52
C PHE A 42 -7.06 -14.09 2.40
N LYS A 43 -6.07 -14.81 1.93
CA LYS A 43 -6.30 -15.85 0.94
C LYS A 43 -6.24 -17.19 1.63
N TYR A 44 -7.29 -17.95 1.43
CA TYR A 44 -7.36 -19.29 1.99
C TYR A 44 -7.34 -20.30 0.86
N ARG A 45 -6.56 -21.35 1.03
CA ARG A 45 -6.56 -22.45 0.10
C ARG A 45 -6.59 -23.73 0.89
N PRO A 46 -7.48 -24.68 0.54
CA PRO A 46 -7.51 -25.95 1.24
C PRO A 46 -6.14 -26.60 1.20
N GLY A 47 -5.68 -27.05 2.35
CA GLY A 47 -4.40 -27.71 2.46
C GLY A 47 -3.20 -26.78 2.45
N LYS A 48 -3.42 -25.47 2.41
CA LYS A 48 -2.34 -24.50 2.42
C LYS A 48 -2.55 -23.51 3.54
N ARG A 49 -1.48 -22.80 3.87
CA ARG A 49 -1.59 -21.77 4.88
C ARG A 49 -2.41 -20.62 4.38
N THR A 50 -3.17 -20.04 5.30
CA THR A 50 -3.81 -18.76 5.02
C THR A 50 -2.76 -17.68 5.09
N TYR A 51 -2.76 -16.76 4.16
CA TYR A 51 -1.81 -15.66 4.24
C TYR A 51 -2.49 -14.35 3.91
N ARG A 52 -1.90 -13.29 4.41
CA ARG A 52 -2.43 -11.96 4.28
C ARG A 52 -1.99 -11.34 2.97
N VAL A 53 -2.92 -10.70 2.29
CA VAL A 53 -2.62 -9.99 1.06
C VAL A 53 -2.90 -8.51 1.31
N VAL A 54 -1.95 -7.67 0.96
CA VAL A 54 -2.06 -6.24 1.15
C VAL A 54 -2.08 -5.56 -0.21
N ARG A 55 -3.04 -4.70 -0.40
CA ARG A 55 -3.14 -3.90 -1.62
C ARG A 55 -3.22 -2.44 -1.23
N VAL A 56 -2.46 -1.62 -1.92
CA VAL A 56 -2.38 -0.20 -1.61
C VAL A 56 -2.99 0.59 -2.75
N PRO A 57 -4.11 1.28 -2.52
CA PRO A 57 -4.68 2.13 -3.57
C PRO A 57 -3.72 3.24 -3.95
N GLU A 58 -3.78 3.66 -5.19
CA GLU A 58 -2.86 4.67 -5.70
C GLU A 58 -2.85 5.94 -4.85
N SER A 59 -4.01 6.39 -4.44
CA SER A 59 -4.07 7.63 -3.64
C SER A 59 -3.36 7.46 -2.30
N VAL A 60 -3.45 6.28 -1.71
CA VAL A 60 -2.77 6.01 -0.44
C VAL A 60 -1.26 5.95 -0.66
N ALA A 61 -0.84 5.30 -1.75
CA ALA A 61 0.58 5.22 -2.07
C ALA A 61 1.15 6.63 -2.29
N GLU A 62 0.42 7.46 -3.00
CA GLU A 62 0.88 8.83 -3.24
C GLU A 62 0.97 9.63 -1.95
N ARG A 63 -0.01 9.46 -1.09
CA ARG A 63 -0.01 10.17 0.19
C ARG A 63 1.21 9.81 1.03
N VAL A 64 1.51 8.52 1.10
CA VAL A 64 2.66 8.07 1.88
C VAL A 64 3.95 8.50 1.22
N HIS A 65 4.04 8.37 -0.09
CA HIS A 65 5.23 8.77 -0.81
C HIS A 65 5.50 10.27 -0.64
N ARG A 66 4.45 11.07 -0.74
CA ARG A 66 4.60 12.51 -0.56
C ARG A 66 5.10 12.85 0.83
N ARG A 67 4.60 12.13 1.83
CA ARG A 67 5.01 12.36 3.21
C ARG A 67 6.48 12.04 3.42
N MET A 68 7.02 11.08 2.65
CA MET A 68 8.41 10.71 2.78
C MET A 68 9.36 11.63 2.03
N ARG A 69 8.85 12.41 1.11
CA ARG A 69 9.73 13.26 0.30
C ARG A 69 10.35 14.34 1.15
N LYS A 70 11.66 14.45 1.05
CA LYS A 70 12.36 15.45 1.79
C LYS A 70 12.08 16.83 1.21
N GLY A 71 11.76 17.76 2.06
CA GLY A 71 11.47 19.11 1.59
C GLY A 71 10.02 19.35 1.31
N ASP A 72 9.22 18.29 1.35
CA ASP A 72 7.83 18.39 1.04
C ASP A 72 6.98 18.50 2.28
N SER A 73 7.39 17.89 3.36
CA SER A 73 6.61 17.93 4.49
C SER A 73 7.18 18.94 5.36
N CYS A 74 7.40 19.64 5.63
CA CYS A 74 7.84 20.50 6.51
C CYS A 74 8.13 20.00 7.72
N ARG A 75 8.34 19.63 7.91
CA ARG A 75 8.60 19.21 8.97
C ARG A 75 8.55 19.54 9.34
#